data_ed5da2f5b186f4928cefa8f8ce67d357
#
_entry.id   ed5da2f5b186f4928cefa8f8ce67d357
#
_cell.length_a   1.000
_cell.length_b   1.000
_cell.length_c   1.000
_cell.angle_alpha   90.00
_cell.angle_beta   90.00
_cell.angle_gamma   90.00
#
_symmetry.space_group_name_H-M   'P 1'
#
loop_
_entity.id
_entity.type
_entity.pdbx_description
1 polymer ?
#
loop_
_entity_poly.entity_id
_entity_poly.type
_entity_poly.pdbx_seq_one_letter_code
_entity_poly.pdbx_strand_id
1 'polypeptide(L)'
;MSRKRRINKKKLLRFIFIIALIILLSGIIIYKFGNKNNNVKEDIKEEVKENDKISLIMVGDNLIHDKIYKEARKNANYNGYDFKPMYENIKKIVSNYDIGYYNQETILGGSDIGVSSYPAFNSPYEVGNDMIDAGFNLVSLATNHTLDSGEKAVLNSRNYWNSKSNVLAVGSYSSTEERNEVHILKKNNITYTMLNYTYGTNGIKVPSGKEYLVNVWPCTGNNPD
;
A
#
# COMPACT_ATOMS: atom_id res chain seq x y z
N MET A 1 -4.54 52.40 75.82
CA MET A 1 -3.12 51.96 75.86
C MET A 1 -3.00 50.62 75.22
N SER A 2 -2.45 50.58 73.99
CA SER A 2 -2.25 49.30 73.17
C SER A 2 -0.95 48.65 73.63
N ARG A 3 -1.02 47.45 74.20
CA ARG A 3 0.18 46.61 74.52
C ARG A 3 0.82 46.09 73.23
N LYS A 4 1.93 46.68 72.80
CA LYS A 4 2.78 46.06 71.73
C LYS A 4 3.32 44.71 72.24
N ARG A 5 2.83 43.60 71.63
CA ARG A 5 3.40 42.25 71.85
C ARG A 5 4.83 42.20 71.34
N ARG A 6 5.83 42.04 72.21
CA ARG A 6 7.22 41.81 71.84
C ARG A 6 7.33 40.41 71.21
N ILE A 7 7.66 40.42 69.92
CA ILE A 7 7.89 39.20 69.19
C ILE A 7 9.16 38.50 69.73
N ASN A 8 9.06 37.27 70.12
CA ASN A 8 10.20 36.50 70.63
C ASN A 8 11.11 36.17 69.45
N LYS A 9 12.24 36.87 69.34
CA LYS A 9 13.22 36.75 68.23
C LYS A 9 13.65 35.28 68.00
N LYS A 10 13.81 34.45 69.04
CA LYS A 10 14.18 33.02 68.91
C LYS A 10 13.08 32.19 68.25
N LYS A 11 11.79 32.47 68.51
CA LYS A 11 10.67 31.80 67.88
C LYS A 11 10.54 32.22 66.43
N LEU A 12 10.73 33.51 66.10
CA LEU A 12 10.74 34.03 64.75
C LEU A 12 11.87 33.41 63.92
N LEU A 13 13.10 33.29 64.46
CA LEU A 13 14.22 32.72 63.76
C LEU A 13 13.99 31.23 63.43
N ARG A 14 13.43 30.43 64.40
CA ARG A 14 13.07 29.07 64.17
C ARG A 14 12.01 28.92 63.08
N PHE A 15 11.01 29.80 63.04
CA PHE A 15 9.96 29.80 62.03
C PHE A 15 10.51 30.08 60.63
N ILE A 16 11.40 31.08 60.51
CA ILE A 16 12.08 31.40 59.24
C ILE A 16 12.94 30.20 58.75
N PHE A 17 13.66 29.55 59.69
CA PHE A 17 14.46 28.36 59.34
C PHE A 17 13.62 27.20 58.86
N ILE A 18 12.44 26.95 59.42
CA ILE A 18 11.50 25.91 58.99
C ILE A 18 10.97 26.20 57.59
N ILE A 19 10.60 27.46 57.32
CA ILE A 19 10.13 27.88 56.02
C ILE A 19 11.24 27.70 54.96
N ALA A 20 12.47 28.11 55.27
CA ALA A 20 13.60 27.96 54.35
C ALA A 20 13.89 26.47 54.05
N LEU A 21 13.74 25.59 55.05
CA LEU A 21 13.91 24.14 54.88
C LEU A 21 12.81 23.53 54.00
N ILE A 22 11.56 23.98 54.17
CA ILE A 22 10.43 23.54 53.35
C ILE A 22 10.64 23.95 51.87
N ILE A 23 11.09 25.19 51.64
CA ILE A 23 11.38 25.71 50.30
C ILE A 23 12.52 24.88 49.64
N LEU A 24 13.57 24.58 50.40
CA LEU A 24 14.69 23.77 49.90
C LEU A 24 14.25 22.34 49.52
N LEU A 25 13.46 21.71 50.38
CA LEU A 25 12.94 20.37 50.15
C LEU A 25 11.96 20.31 48.96
N SER A 26 11.08 21.34 48.84
CA SER A 26 10.18 21.43 47.67
C SER A 26 10.96 21.67 46.38
N GLY A 27 12.01 22.48 46.38
CA GLY A 27 12.91 22.64 45.24
C GLY A 27 13.59 21.35 44.79
N ILE A 28 14.07 20.54 45.74
CA ILE A 28 14.68 19.23 45.44
C ILE A 28 13.64 18.28 44.84
N ILE A 29 12.41 18.28 45.36
CA ILE A 29 11.33 17.47 44.85
C ILE A 29 10.98 17.85 43.40
N ILE A 30 10.81 19.13 43.14
CA ILE A 30 10.50 19.67 41.81
C ILE A 30 11.64 19.36 40.83
N TYR A 31 12.90 19.51 41.25
CA TYR A 31 14.06 19.16 40.44
C TYR A 31 14.10 17.68 40.09
N LYS A 32 13.87 16.78 41.04
CA LYS A 32 13.82 15.34 40.81
C LYS A 32 12.65 14.91 39.93
N PHE A 33 11.46 15.47 40.10
CA PHE A 33 10.29 15.19 39.27
C PHE A 33 10.40 15.84 37.88
N GLY A 34 10.92 17.05 37.78
CA GLY A 34 11.16 17.71 36.51
C GLY A 34 12.19 17.00 35.66
N ASN A 35 13.26 16.51 36.26
CA ASN A 35 14.31 15.76 35.55
C ASN A 35 13.82 14.34 35.12
N LYS A 36 12.94 13.71 35.92
CA LYS A 36 12.34 12.42 35.55
C LYS A 36 11.37 12.54 34.36
N ASN A 37 10.64 13.65 34.26
CA ASN A 37 9.75 13.93 33.10
C ASN A 37 10.51 14.31 31.82
N ASN A 38 11.70 14.89 31.93
CA ASN A 38 12.53 15.18 30.76
C ASN A 38 13.18 13.92 30.20
N ASN A 39 13.63 13.00 31.06
CA ASN A 39 14.16 11.70 30.62
C ASN A 39 13.06 10.81 29.96
N VAL A 40 11.80 10.87 30.46
CA VAL A 40 10.68 10.16 29.84
C VAL A 40 10.27 10.77 28.49
N LYS A 41 10.57 12.04 28.21
CA LYS A 41 10.34 12.65 26.88
C LYS A 41 11.48 12.40 25.89
N GLU A 42 12.69 12.11 26.34
CA GLU A 42 13.79 11.68 25.46
C GLU A 42 13.71 10.19 25.10
N ASP A 43 13.16 9.35 25.99
CA ASP A 43 12.97 7.91 25.71
C ASP A 43 11.81 7.57 24.75
N ILE A 44 11.02 8.55 24.29
CA ILE A 44 9.93 8.36 23.30
C ILE A 44 10.32 8.90 21.90
N LYS A 45 11.55 9.18 21.64
CA LYS A 45 12.12 9.06 20.31
C LYS A 45 12.57 7.62 20.16
N GLU A 46 11.62 6.70 20.03
CA GLU A 46 11.87 5.39 19.47
C GLU A 46 12.55 5.66 18.12
N GLU A 47 13.85 5.39 18.05
CA GLU A 47 14.61 5.48 16.81
C GLU A 47 13.95 4.47 15.89
N VAL A 48 13.13 4.94 14.95
CA VAL A 48 12.46 4.09 13.97
C VAL A 48 13.57 3.34 13.26
N LYS A 49 13.77 2.07 13.64
CA LYS A 49 14.80 1.22 13.05
C LYS A 49 14.52 1.15 11.56
N GLU A 50 15.56 1.09 10.76
CA GLU A 50 15.44 1.01 9.29
C GLU A 50 14.52 -0.13 8.86
N ASN A 51 14.43 -1.19 9.67
CA ASN A 51 13.52 -2.32 9.47
C ASN A 51 12.03 -2.05 9.80
N ASP A 52 11.69 -0.85 10.30
CA ASP A 52 10.31 -0.46 10.61
C ASP A 52 9.73 0.51 9.55
N LYS A 53 10.33 0.52 8.36
CA LYS A 53 9.90 1.34 7.23
C LYS A 53 9.71 0.48 5.99
N ILE A 54 8.73 0.84 5.18
CA ILE A 54 8.53 0.36 3.82
C ILE A 54 8.45 1.57 2.90
N SER A 55 9.22 1.54 1.83
CA SER A 55 9.11 2.51 0.75
C SER A 55 8.15 1.97 -0.32
N LEU A 56 7.20 2.82 -0.74
CA LEU A 56 6.20 2.50 -1.76
C LEU A 56 6.28 3.52 -2.88
N ILE A 57 6.36 3.03 -4.12
CA ILE A 57 6.12 3.82 -5.32
C ILE A 57 4.86 3.31 -6.01
N MET A 58 4.03 4.24 -6.45
CA MET A 58 2.78 3.94 -7.18
C MET A 58 2.79 4.65 -8.52
N VAL A 59 2.44 3.91 -9.56
CA VAL A 59 2.19 4.45 -10.89
C VAL A 59 0.74 4.14 -11.29
N GLY A 60 0.26 4.72 -12.39
CA GLY A 60 -1.12 4.57 -12.85
C GLY A 60 -1.35 3.32 -13.70
N ASP A 61 -2.14 3.52 -14.74
CA ASP A 61 -2.71 2.47 -15.58
C ASP A 61 -1.70 1.94 -16.61
N ASN A 62 -1.57 0.63 -16.66
CA ASN A 62 -0.89 -0.07 -17.73
C ASN A 62 -1.93 -0.50 -18.78
N LEU A 63 -2.29 0.45 -19.65
CA LEU A 63 -3.29 0.32 -20.71
C LEU A 63 -2.60 0.01 -22.05
N ILE A 64 -2.68 -1.23 -22.49
CA ILE A 64 -1.92 -1.71 -23.64
C ILE A 64 -2.75 -1.58 -24.93
N HIS A 65 -2.61 -0.43 -25.60
CA HIS A 65 -3.18 -0.20 -26.93
C HIS A 65 -2.40 -0.89 -28.04
N ASP A 66 -2.98 -0.94 -29.24
CA ASP A 66 -2.45 -1.64 -30.41
C ASP A 66 -1.05 -1.15 -30.84
N LYS A 67 -0.78 0.14 -30.75
CA LYS A 67 0.54 0.69 -31.07
C LYS A 67 1.61 0.18 -30.11
N ILE A 68 1.24 0.01 -28.83
CA ILE A 68 2.17 -0.46 -27.77
C ILE A 68 2.55 -1.92 -28.01
N TYR A 69 1.57 -2.81 -28.18
CA TYR A 69 1.91 -4.23 -28.39
C TYR A 69 2.49 -4.50 -29.79
N LYS A 70 2.15 -3.69 -30.81
CA LYS A 70 2.81 -3.79 -32.12
C LYS A 70 4.29 -3.40 -32.05
N GLU A 71 4.64 -2.39 -31.26
CA GLU A 71 6.04 -2.03 -31.04
C GLU A 71 6.77 -3.08 -30.23
N ALA A 72 6.17 -3.59 -29.15
CA ALA A 72 6.73 -4.69 -28.37
C ALA A 72 6.98 -5.95 -29.23
N ARG A 73 6.11 -6.20 -30.21
CA ARG A 73 6.30 -7.28 -31.18
C ARG A 73 7.49 -7.08 -32.10
N LYS A 74 7.74 -5.85 -32.54
CA LYS A 74 8.94 -5.50 -33.33
C LYS A 74 10.20 -5.64 -32.48
N ASN A 75 10.18 -5.17 -31.21
CA ASN A 75 11.31 -5.33 -30.29
C ASN A 75 11.71 -6.79 -30.12
N ALA A 76 10.73 -7.69 -30.10
CA ALA A 76 10.94 -9.15 -30.04
C ALA A 76 11.27 -9.81 -31.41
N ASN A 77 11.55 -9.03 -32.44
CA ASN A 77 11.73 -9.54 -33.83
C ASN A 77 10.58 -10.45 -34.27
N TYR A 78 9.35 -10.10 -33.88
CA TYR A 78 8.10 -10.82 -34.16
C TYR A 78 7.98 -12.22 -33.53
N ASN A 79 8.88 -12.58 -32.61
CA ASN A 79 8.82 -13.81 -31.83
C ASN A 79 8.36 -13.51 -30.39
N GLY A 80 7.05 -13.40 -30.18
CA GLY A 80 6.46 -12.95 -28.93
C GLY A 80 6.41 -11.42 -28.81
N TYR A 81 6.60 -10.89 -27.59
CA TYR A 81 6.54 -9.47 -27.28
C TYR A 81 7.65 -9.10 -26.30
N ASP A 82 8.25 -7.92 -26.48
CA ASP A 82 9.25 -7.33 -25.56
C ASP A 82 8.87 -5.88 -25.24
N PHE A 83 8.35 -5.66 -24.04
CA PHE A 83 7.98 -4.33 -23.53
C PHE A 83 9.10 -3.68 -22.72
N LYS A 84 10.20 -4.37 -22.40
CA LYS A 84 11.29 -3.88 -21.56
C LYS A 84 11.84 -2.52 -21.99
N PRO A 85 12.04 -2.23 -23.30
CA PRO A 85 12.52 -0.92 -23.72
C PRO A 85 11.59 0.23 -23.29
N MET A 86 10.27 -0.03 -23.19
CA MET A 86 9.29 0.99 -22.77
C MET A 86 9.36 1.26 -21.26
N TYR A 87 9.82 0.28 -20.47
CA TYR A 87 9.88 0.35 -19.00
C TYR A 87 11.28 0.68 -18.47
N GLU A 88 12.29 0.81 -19.32
CA GLU A 88 13.69 0.98 -18.91
C GLU A 88 13.92 2.17 -17.96
N ASN A 89 13.26 3.28 -18.21
CA ASN A 89 13.42 4.48 -17.39
C ASN A 89 12.71 4.34 -16.03
N ILE A 90 11.51 3.76 -16.01
CA ILE A 90 10.78 3.55 -14.75
C ILE A 90 11.45 2.48 -13.89
N LYS A 91 12.07 1.46 -14.49
CA LYS A 91 12.86 0.43 -13.81
C LYS A 91 13.93 1.03 -12.92
N LYS A 92 14.66 2.05 -13.41
CA LYS A 92 15.71 2.77 -12.66
C LYS A 92 15.19 3.45 -11.41
N ILE A 93 13.90 3.79 -11.39
CA ILE A 93 13.23 4.46 -10.27
C ILE A 93 12.65 3.42 -9.31
N VAL A 94 11.85 2.49 -9.83
CA VAL A 94 11.11 1.49 -9.03
C VAL A 94 12.05 0.58 -8.25
N SER A 95 13.20 0.22 -8.82
CA SER A 95 14.22 -0.62 -8.16
C SER A 95 14.76 -0.08 -6.83
N ASN A 96 14.49 1.19 -6.50
CA ASN A 96 14.89 1.81 -5.23
C ASN A 96 13.80 1.72 -4.15
N TYR A 97 12.67 1.07 -4.43
CA TYR A 97 11.55 0.97 -3.51
C TYR A 97 11.27 -0.49 -3.11
N ASP A 98 10.75 -0.68 -1.91
CA ASP A 98 10.35 -2.00 -1.41
C ASP A 98 9.12 -2.54 -2.11
N ILE A 99 8.17 -1.65 -2.43
CA ILE A 99 6.91 -1.96 -3.09
C ILE A 99 6.75 -1.05 -4.31
N GLY A 100 6.64 -1.68 -5.47
CA GLY A 100 6.24 -1.03 -6.72
C GLY A 100 4.80 -1.44 -7.07
N TYR A 101 3.89 -0.47 -7.06
CA TYR A 101 2.47 -0.68 -7.42
C TYR A 101 2.17 -0.13 -8.81
N TYR A 102 1.33 -0.87 -9.56
CA TYR A 102 0.66 -0.37 -10.75
C TYR A 102 -0.74 -0.98 -10.93
N ASN A 103 -1.57 -0.32 -11.73
CA ASN A 103 -2.86 -0.86 -12.18
C ASN A 103 -2.67 -1.59 -13.51
N GLN A 104 -2.90 -2.91 -13.54
CA GLN A 104 -2.96 -3.67 -14.78
C GLN A 104 -4.34 -3.49 -15.39
N GLU A 105 -4.52 -2.43 -16.17
CA GLU A 105 -5.84 -2.04 -16.67
C GLU A 105 -6.35 -3.01 -17.73
N THR A 106 -5.52 -3.38 -18.71
CA THR A 106 -5.90 -4.37 -19.72
C THR A 106 -5.67 -5.79 -19.22
N ILE A 107 -6.68 -6.65 -19.35
CA ILE A 107 -6.60 -8.04 -18.89
C ILE A 107 -5.44 -8.81 -19.55
N LEU A 108 -4.67 -9.57 -18.78
CA LEU A 108 -3.63 -10.46 -19.27
C LEU A 108 -4.20 -11.87 -19.57
N GLY A 109 -5.05 -11.97 -20.57
CA GLY A 109 -5.65 -13.26 -20.96
C GLY A 109 -4.72 -14.16 -21.77
N GLY A 110 -3.57 -13.60 -22.19
CA GLY A 110 -2.55 -14.33 -22.95
C GLY A 110 -2.77 -14.33 -24.46
N SER A 111 -1.72 -14.68 -25.20
CA SER A 111 -1.72 -14.67 -26.67
C SER A 111 -2.58 -15.78 -27.28
N ASP A 112 -2.83 -16.87 -26.54
CA ASP A 112 -3.56 -18.06 -27.04
C ASP A 112 -5.03 -17.77 -27.36
N ILE A 113 -5.62 -16.75 -26.72
CA ILE A 113 -6.99 -16.31 -27.01
C ILE A 113 -7.05 -15.08 -27.93
N GLY A 114 -5.90 -14.66 -28.48
CA GLY A 114 -5.73 -13.51 -29.36
C GLY A 114 -5.50 -12.21 -28.60
N VAL A 115 -4.49 -11.43 -29.02
CA VAL A 115 -4.22 -10.09 -28.48
C VAL A 115 -5.10 -9.07 -29.19
N SER A 116 -5.76 -8.20 -28.41
CA SER A 116 -6.70 -7.21 -28.91
C SER A 116 -6.52 -5.85 -28.23
N SER A 117 -7.09 -4.81 -28.85
CA SER A 117 -7.07 -3.45 -28.38
C SER A 117 -8.49 -2.91 -28.27
N TYR A 118 -8.62 -1.58 -28.08
CA TYR A 118 -9.91 -0.91 -27.97
C TYR A 118 -10.92 -1.40 -29.06
N PRO A 119 -12.21 -1.63 -28.70
CA PRO A 119 -12.83 -1.38 -27.39
C PRO A 119 -12.73 -2.53 -26.37
N ALA A 120 -12.33 -3.72 -26.76
CA ALA A 120 -12.22 -4.89 -25.91
C ALA A 120 -10.77 -5.38 -25.90
N PHE A 121 -10.09 -5.20 -24.79
CA PHE A 121 -8.67 -5.49 -24.66
C PHE A 121 -8.41 -6.95 -24.26
N ASN A 122 -7.29 -7.47 -24.77
CA ASN A 122 -6.60 -8.62 -24.24
C ASN A 122 -5.09 -8.47 -24.48
N SER A 123 -4.29 -8.62 -23.45
CA SER A 123 -2.84 -8.41 -23.50
C SER A 123 -2.09 -9.75 -23.32
N PRO A 124 -0.88 -9.84 -23.88
CA PRO A 124 -0.02 -10.99 -23.69
C PRO A 124 0.62 -10.97 -22.31
N TYR A 125 1.07 -12.15 -21.82
CA TYR A 125 1.68 -12.30 -20.48
C TYR A 125 3.01 -11.56 -20.34
N GLU A 126 3.70 -11.28 -21.43
CA GLU A 126 4.97 -10.54 -21.46
C GLU A 126 4.83 -9.15 -20.85
N VAL A 127 3.65 -8.52 -20.95
CA VAL A 127 3.37 -7.25 -20.25
C VAL A 127 3.63 -7.38 -18.76
N GLY A 128 3.06 -8.40 -18.14
CA GLY A 128 3.25 -8.64 -16.70
C GLY A 128 4.69 -9.07 -16.37
N ASN A 129 5.31 -9.92 -17.20
CA ASN A 129 6.70 -10.34 -17.00
C ASN A 129 7.65 -9.14 -17.01
N ASP A 130 7.44 -8.20 -17.93
CA ASP A 130 8.33 -7.06 -18.12
C ASP A 130 8.08 -5.96 -17.08
N MET A 131 6.85 -5.84 -16.56
CA MET A 131 6.54 -5.01 -15.38
C MET A 131 7.17 -5.59 -14.10
N ILE A 132 7.16 -6.90 -13.93
CA ILE A 132 7.85 -7.57 -12.80
C ILE A 132 9.37 -7.36 -12.93
N ASP A 133 9.94 -7.50 -14.12
CA ASP A 133 11.37 -7.21 -14.40
C ASP A 133 11.71 -5.74 -14.09
N ALA A 134 10.77 -4.82 -14.29
CA ALA A 134 10.93 -3.42 -13.94
C ALA A 134 10.86 -3.15 -12.41
N GLY A 135 10.51 -4.16 -11.58
CA GLY A 135 10.51 -4.06 -10.13
C GLY A 135 9.13 -3.95 -9.49
N PHE A 136 8.06 -4.02 -10.28
CA PHE A 136 6.69 -3.98 -9.75
C PHE A 136 6.29 -5.32 -9.13
N ASN A 137 5.70 -5.27 -7.93
CA ASN A 137 5.35 -6.44 -7.14
C ASN A 137 3.97 -6.35 -6.45
N LEU A 138 3.24 -5.26 -6.68
CA LEU A 138 1.89 -5.04 -6.17
C LEU A 138 0.99 -4.58 -7.34
N VAL A 139 -0.07 -5.34 -7.64
CA VAL A 139 -0.83 -5.16 -8.88
C VAL A 139 -2.34 -5.17 -8.61
N SER A 140 -3.05 -4.14 -9.08
CA SER A 140 -4.51 -4.13 -9.10
C SER A 140 -5.03 -4.76 -10.40
N LEU A 141 -6.07 -5.58 -10.29
CA LEU A 141 -6.68 -6.33 -11.39
C LEU A 141 -8.18 -6.05 -11.59
N ALA A 142 -8.85 -5.42 -10.58
CA ALA A 142 -10.24 -5.00 -10.76
C ALA A 142 -10.26 -3.65 -11.47
N THR A 143 -10.57 -3.67 -12.74
CA THR A 143 -10.66 -2.51 -13.62
C THR A 143 -11.92 -2.59 -14.47
N ASN A 144 -12.28 -1.52 -15.16
CA ASN A 144 -13.36 -1.53 -16.13
C ASN A 144 -13.10 -2.47 -17.33
N HIS A 145 -11.83 -2.85 -17.57
CA HIS A 145 -11.41 -3.76 -18.65
C HIS A 145 -11.19 -5.21 -18.20
N THR A 146 -11.52 -5.55 -16.96
CA THR A 146 -11.31 -6.93 -16.44
C THR A 146 -12.07 -7.99 -17.21
N LEU A 147 -13.30 -7.67 -17.68
CA LEU A 147 -14.17 -8.62 -18.38
C LEU A 147 -14.16 -8.49 -19.90
N ASP A 148 -13.35 -7.62 -20.49
CA ASP A 148 -13.33 -7.34 -21.92
C ASP A 148 -13.23 -8.57 -22.83
N SER A 149 -12.46 -9.56 -22.42
CA SER A 149 -12.28 -10.83 -23.14
C SER A 149 -12.91 -12.02 -22.41
N GLY A 150 -13.86 -11.74 -21.52
CA GLY A 150 -14.72 -12.69 -20.83
C GLY A 150 -14.01 -13.53 -19.77
N GLU A 151 -14.76 -14.47 -19.22
CA GLU A 151 -14.32 -15.34 -18.13
C GLU A 151 -13.00 -16.07 -18.43
N LYS A 152 -12.82 -16.59 -19.64
CA LYS A 152 -11.60 -17.31 -20.01
C LYS A 152 -10.35 -16.44 -19.84
N ALA A 153 -10.43 -15.18 -20.23
CA ALA A 153 -9.32 -14.25 -20.06
C ALA A 153 -9.02 -13.97 -18.58
N VAL A 154 -10.06 -13.86 -17.75
CA VAL A 154 -9.90 -13.68 -16.29
C VAL A 154 -9.23 -14.90 -15.68
N LEU A 155 -9.68 -16.11 -15.99
CA LEU A 155 -9.09 -17.33 -15.46
C LEU A 155 -7.64 -17.52 -15.92
N ASN A 156 -7.35 -17.22 -17.18
CA ASN A 156 -5.97 -17.23 -17.70
C ASN A 156 -5.08 -16.21 -16.96
N SER A 157 -5.58 -14.99 -16.76
CA SER A 157 -4.89 -13.94 -16.02
C SER A 157 -4.62 -14.36 -14.57
N ARG A 158 -5.61 -14.96 -13.89
CA ARG A 158 -5.40 -15.46 -12.51
C ARG A 158 -4.36 -16.56 -12.45
N ASN A 159 -4.42 -17.54 -13.36
CA ASN A 159 -3.41 -18.60 -13.44
C ASN A 159 -2.00 -18.01 -13.65
N TYR A 160 -1.89 -17.00 -14.51
CA TYR A 160 -0.64 -16.30 -14.73
C TYR A 160 -0.14 -15.63 -13.43
N TRP A 161 -0.98 -14.82 -12.77
CA TRP A 161 -0.58 -14.11 -11.56
C TRP A 161 -0.29 -15.04 -10.39
N ASN A 162 -1.06 -16.13 -10.23
CA ASN A 162 -0.85 -17.13 -9.20
C ASN A 162 0.48 -17.90 -9.38
N SER A 163 1.05 -17.90 -10.57
CA SER A 163 2.38 -18.45 -10.84
C SER A 163 3.53 -17.56 -10.38
N LYS A 164 3.25 -16.31 -9.93
CA LYS A 164 4.27 -15.31 -9.57
C LYS A 164 4.41 -15.17 -8.06
N SER A 165 5.34 -15.91 -7.47
CA SER A 165 5.51 -16.01 -6.01
C SER A 165 5.86 -14.68 -5.30
N ASN A 166 6.43 -13.71 -6.02
CA ASN A 166 6.89 -12.44 -5.46
C ASN A 166 5.97 -11.26 -5.79
N VAL A 167 4.76 -11.53 -6.28
CA VAL A 167 3.80 -10.50 -6.70
C VAL A 167 2.48 -10.72 -5.98
N LEU A 168 1.94 -9.66 -5.39
CA LEU A 168 0.56 -9.64 -4.93
C LEU A 168 -0.32 -8.98 -6.00
N ALA A 169 -1.19 -9.76 -6.61
CA ALA A 169 -2.16 -9.29 -7.60
C ALA A 169 -3.58 -9.57 -7.10
N VAL A 170 -4.39 -8.54 -6.91
CA VAL A 170 -5.72 -8.62 -6.28
C VAL A 170 -6.78 -7.90 -7.09
N GLY A 171 -8.06 -8.25 -6.85
CA GLY A 171 -9.22 -7.59 -7.43
C GLY A 171 -10.00 -8.45 -8.41
N SER A 172 -9.38 -9.49 -8.99
CA SER A 172 -10.07 -10.53 -9.76
C SER A 172 -9.57 -11.91 -9.30
N TYR A 173 -10.40 -12.95 -9.40
CA TYR A 173 -10.12 -14.25 -8.80
C TYR A 173 -10.68 -15.37 -9.66
N SER A 174 -10.21 -16.61 -9.44
CA SER A 174 -10.64 -17.81 -10.16
C SER A 174 -11.75 -18.59 -9.43
N SER A 175 -11.97 -18.28 -8.15
CA SER A 175 -13.03 -18.90 -7.36
C SER A 175 -13.47 -18.00 -6.18
N THR A 176 -14.58 -18.38 -5.55
CA THR A 176 -15.08 -17.73 -4.32
C THR A 176 -14.11 -17.92 -3.15
N GLU A 177 -13.50 -19.07 -3.05
CA GLU A 177 -12.52 -19.41 -2.01
C GLU A 177 -11.31 -18.48 -2.13
N GLU A 178 -10.74 -18.36 -3.32
CA GLU A 178 -9.61 -17.47 -3.59
C GLU A 178 -9.97 -16.01 -3.30
N ARG A 179 -11.17 -15.57 -3.67
CA ARG A 179 -11.64 -14.20 -3.37
C ARG A 179 -11.73 -13.89 -1.88
N ASN A 180 -12.10 -14.90 -1.09
CA ASN A 180 -12.29 -14.76 0.37
C ASN A 180 -10.97 -14.91 1.14
N GLU A 181 -9.90 -15.32 0.49
CA GLU A 181 -8.58 -15.41 1.10
C GLU A 181 -7.95 -14.03 1.23
N VAL A 182 -7.55 -13.67 2.45
CA VAL A 182 -6.84 -12.42 2.70
C VAL A 182 -5.33 -12.68 2.65
N HIS A 183 -4.70 -12.23 1.58
CA HIS A 183 -3.26 -12.32 1.45
C HIS A 183 -2.57 -11.22 2.27
N ILE A 184 -1.94 -11.62 3.36
CA ILE A 184 -1.16 -10.72 4.21
C ILE A 184 0.32 -10.90 3.86
N LEU A 185 0.95 -9.82 3.45
CA LEU A 185 2.37 -9.78 3.15
C LEU A 185 3.12 -9.13 4.31
N LYS A 186 4.40 -9.48 4.43
CA LYS A 186 5.32 -8.87 5.39
C LYS A 186 6.58 -8.42 4.67
N LYS A 187 6.95 -7.17 4.88
CA LYS A 187 8.23 -6.61 4.46
C LYS A 187 8.81 -5.87 5.66
N ASN A 188 10.06 -6.13 5.99
CA ASN A 188 10.67 -5.65 7.20
C ASN A 188 9.81 -6.09 8.42
N ASN A 189 9.42 -5.19 9.33
CA ASN A 189 8.52 -5.50 10.45
C ASN A 189 7.05 -5.09 10.19
N ILE A 190 6.73 -4.65 8.97
CA ILE A 190 5.39 -4.17 8.61
C ILE A 190 4.64 -5.26 7.86
N THR A 191 3.40 -5.53 8.30
CA THR A 191 2.44 -6.36 7.58
C THR A 191 1.49 -5.48 6.79
N TYR A 192 1.17 -5.90 5.57
CA TYR A 192 0.28 -5.16 4.68
C TYR A 192 -0.54 -6.10 3.80
N THR A 193 -1.64 -5.58 3.31
CA THR A 193 -2.45 -6.20 2.25
C THR A 193 -2.95 -5.11 1.32
N MET A 194 -3.59 -5.49 0.22
CA MET A 194 -4.23 -4.58 -0.72
C MET A 194 -5.67 -5.03 -0.97
N LEU A 195 -6.58 -4.07 -1.02
CA LEU A 195 -7.95 -4.24 -1.49
C LEU A 195 -8.09 -3.46 -2.80
N ASN A 196 -8.69 -4.10 -3.80
CA ASN A 196 -8.92 -3.48 -5.10
C ASN A 196 -10.35 -3.76 -5.58
N TYR A 197 -11.03 -2.71 -6.01
CA TYR A 197 -12.39 -2.74 -6.54
C TYR A 197 -12.48 -1.80 -7.74
N THR A 198 -13.29 -2.16 -8.72
CA THR A 198 -13.69 -1.28 -9.80
C THR A 198 -15.12 -0.78 -9.62
N TYR A 199 -15.46 0.35 -10.23
CA TYR A 199 -16.81 0.88 -10.23
C TYR A 199 -17.74 0.07 -11.14
N GLY A 200 -17.24 -0.42 -12.27
CA GLY A 200 -17.99 -1.19 -13.25
C GLY A 200 -17.05 -1.87 -14.26
N THR A 201 -17.64 -2.54 -15.24
CA THR A 201 -16.97 -3.37 -16.24
C THR A 201 -17.40 -3.04 -17.66
N ASN A 202 -17.51 -1.74 -17.99
CA ASN A 202 -17.89 -1.22 -19.33
C ASN A 202 -19.22 -1.80 -19.87
N GLY A 203 -20.23 -1.99 -18.98
CA GLY A 203 -21.50 -2.59 -19.34
C GLY A 203 -21.49 -4.11 -19.50
N ILE A 204 -20.36 -4.77 -19.35
CA ILE A 204 -20.26 -6.24 -19.38
C ILE A 204 -20.64 -6.79 -18.02
N LYS A 205 -21.80 -7.43 -17.92
CA LYS A 205 -22.27 -7.96 -16.64
C LYS A 205 -21.40 -9.12 -16.16
N VAL A 206 -21.07 -9.08 -14.87
CA VAL A 206 -20.45 -10.25 -14.21
C VAL A 206 -21.43 -11.41 -14.27
N PRO A 207 -21.03 -12.60 -14.75
CA PRO A 207 -21.92 -13.77 -14.82
C PRO A 207 -22.44 -14.16 -13.43
N SER A 208 -23.75 -14.45 -13.36
CA SER A 208 -24.40 -14.86 -12.09
C SER A 208 -23.74 -16.12 -11.50
N GLY A 209 -23.45 -16.08 -10.20
CA GLY A 209 -22.75 -17.14 -9.50
C GLY A 209 -21.24 -17.12 -9.70
N LYS A 210 -20.71 -16.10 -10.39
CA LYS A 210 -19.27 -15.90 -10.65
C LYS A 210 -18.80 -14.51 -10.24
N GLU A 211 -19.39 -13.95 -9.20
CA GLU A 211 -19.11 -12.62 -8.68
C GLU A 211 -17.64 -12.50 -8.16
N TYR A 212 -16.95 -13.61 -8.04
CA TYR A 212 -15.52 -13.68 -7.73
C TYR A 212 -14.63 -13.24 -8.90
N LEU A 213 -15.11 -13.26 -10.14
CA LEU A 213 -14.28 -12.94 -11.31
C LEU A 213 -13.71 -11.51 -11.25
N VAL A 214 -14.43 -10.58 -10.65
CA VAL A 214 -13.97 -9.21 -10.43
C VAL A 214 -14.66 -8.56 -9.24
N ASN A 215 -13.92 -7.86 -8.41
CA ASN A 215 -14.48 -7.05 -7.33
C ASN A 215 -15.09 -5.77 -7.91
N VAL A 216 -16.41 -5.74 -7.99
CA VAL A 216 -17.15 -4.53 -8.34
C VAL A 216 -17.62 -3.86 -7.06
N TRP A 217 -17.48 -2.54 -6.96
CA TRP A 217 -17.97 -1.77 -5.83
C TRP A 217 -19.49 -1.87 -5.75
N PRO A 218 -20.06 -2.27 -4.61
CA PRO A 218 -21.50 -2.36 -4.50
C PRO A 218 -22.11 -0.95 -4.49
N CYS A 219 -22.64 -0.53 -5.63
CA CYS A 219 -23.45 0.67 -5.71
C CYS A 219 -24.80 0.38 -5.04
N THR A 220 -25.09 1.05 -3.92
CA THR A 220 -26.43 1.05 -3.31
C THR A 220 -27.34 1.94 -4.17
N GLY A 221 -27.99 1.35 -5.17
CA GLY A 221 -28.92 2.01 -6.06
C GLY A 221 -28.47 2.00 -7.51
N ASN A 222 -29.26 1.35 -8.34
CA ASN A 222 -29.16 1.22 -9.79
C ASN A 222 -27.70 1.11 -10.29
N ASN A 223 -27.36 -0.09 -10.66
CA ASN A 223 -26.10 -0.38 -11.36
C ASN A 223 -25.91 0.70 -12.45
N PRO A 224 -24.82 1.50 -12.47
CA PRO A 224 -24.63 2.54 -13.46
C PRO A 224 -24.35 2.01 -14.87
N ASP A 225 -24.23 0.69 -15.04
CA ASP A 225 -24.05 -0.01 -16.33
C ASP A 225 -25.32 -0.72 -16.78
#